data_bf393fdfcea039aac21a00fe4af48b02
#
_entry.id   bf393fdfcea039aac21a00fe4af48b02
#
_cell.length_a   1.000
_cell.length_b   1.000
_cell.length_c   1.000
_cell.angle_alpha   90.00
_cell.angle_beta   90.00
_cell.angle_gamma   90.00
#
_symmetry.space_group_name_H-M   'P 1'
#
loop_
_entity.id
_entity.type
_entity.pdbx_description
1 polymer ?
#
loop_
_entity_poly.entity_id
_entity_poly.type
_entity_poly.pdbx_seq_one_letter_code
_entity_poly.pdbx_strand_id
1 'polypeptide(L)'
;IVDFSIDNPEINIDQYDALGIYAPMHTATVLSIEFLKDKPLPNKVFTFGLYGSVLEDFNSSIKHISNIENGELDSFLDVNKNKVFSLKNNIPNRDILPDISNYAHLVNGSSNLIAGSVETTYGCKHSCTHCPIPISFNGNFKTYSLEKILLDVENQVNSGAMHISFNDPDFFNGPIHALKILENLNSKFPEVTYDSTIKVEHIIKYEKYFKELSSLNMIFVISAFETTNDEVLTILEKNHSSVDLANAIEISQTNNIDIRPTWMPFSPWTNQNDLIDIIKLIENYKLRETVDPIQLTIKLLIPKNSLILQRSEINGYLKDYDKNSLSYIWDYKDEEVNKLQVSLFNYLLDTPDLDEHSQYLGMVKIIENMTQSNLISDLNYSYKNVPKLSETWFCCAEPSQIQLDRIKTNTALI
;
A
#
# COMPACT_ATOMS: atom_id res chain seq x y z
N ILE A 1 -10.06 5.95 20.91
CA ILE A 1 -9.23 5.32 19.88
C ILE A 1 -7.79 5.78 20.09
N VAL A 2 -6.86 4.91 19.84
CA VAL A 2 -5.44 5.21 19.85
C VAL A 2 -4.89 4.83 18.48
N ASP A 3 -4.18 5.74 17.87
CA ASP A 3 -3.51 5.53 16.60
C ASP A 3 -1.99 5.55 16.81
N PHE A 4 -1.38 4.37 16.82
CA PHE A 4 0.06 4.22 17.04
C PHE A 4 0.94 4.74 15.91
N SER A 5 0.38 5.17 14.79
CA SER A 5 1.14 5.89 13.77
C SER A 5 1.39 7.36 14.14
N ILE A 6 0.58 7.90 15.06
CA ILE A 6 0.64 9.30 15.51
C ILE A 6 1.01 9.38 16.98
N ASP A 7 0.37 8.55 17.83
CA ASP A 7 0.48 8.60 19.27
C ASP A 7 1.27 7.39 19.80
N ASN A 8 2.08 7.60 20.82
CA ASN A 8 2.71 6.52 21.58
C ASN A 8 2.38 6.64 23.08
N PRO A 9 1.08 6.58 23.47
CA PRO A 9 0.70 6.70 24.85
C PRO A 9 1.04 5.42 25.61
N GLU A 10 1.44 5.57 26.87
CA GLU A 10 1.42 4.47 27.83
C GLU A 10 -0.04 4.12 28.13
N ILE A 11 -0.53 3.01 27.57
CA ILE A 11 -1.89 2.54 27.77
C ILE A 11 -1.87 1.37 28.74
N ASN A 12 -2.60 1.51 29.81
CA ASN A 12 -2.96 0.38 30.67
C ASN A 12 -4.20 -0.30 30.10
N ILE A 13 -4.01 -1.35 29.30
CA ILE A 13 -5.10 -2.03 28.56
C ILE A 13 -5.96 -2.92 29.44
N ASP A 14 -5.52 -3.31 30.63
CA ASP A 14 -6.26 -4.17 31.56
C ASP A 14 -7.43 -3.45 32.26
N GLN A 15 -7.45 -2.12 32.24
CA GLN A 15 -8.55 -1.32 32.78
C GLN A 15 -9.80 -1.26 31.87
N TYR A 16 -9.69 -1.79 30.63
CA TYR A 16 -10.79 -1.78 29.67
C TYR A 16 -11.52 -3.13 29.64
N ASP A 17 -12.82 -3.12 29.37
CA ASP A 17 -13.63 -4.33 29.24
C ASP A 17 -13.32 -5.13 27.96
N ALA A 18 -12.90 -4.42 26.90
CA ALA A 18 -12.56 -5.01 25.62
C ALA A 18 -11.46 -4.21 24.91
N LEU A 19 -10.66 -4.90 24.11
CA LEU A 19 -9.64 -4.35 23.23
C LEU A 19 -9.93 -4.75 21.79
N GLY A 20 -10.10 -3.78 20.90
CA GLY A 20 -10.20 -3.99 19.46
C GLY A 20 -8.92 -3.57 18.76
N ILE A 21 -8.38 -4.40 17.85
CA ILE A 21 -7.15 -4.16 17.13
C ILE A 21 -7.43 -4.19 15.62
N TYR A 22 -7.14 -3.09 14.95
CA TYR A 22 -7.22 -3.02 13.49
C TYR A 22 -5.89 -3.43 12.86
N ALA A 23 -5.90 -4.49 12.09
CA ALA A 23 -4.73 -5.03 11.38
C ALA A 23 -4.93 -4.95 9.85
N PRO A 24 -4.79 -3.75 9.24
CA PRO A 24 -5.06 -3.56 7.81
C PRO A 24 -3.96 -4.11 6.91
N MET A 25 -2.73 -4.21 7.42
CA MET A 25 -1.56 -4.61 6.66
C MET A 25 -0.56 -5.40 7.52
N HIS A 26 0.41 -6.02 6.87
CA HIS A 26 1.42 -6.86 7.50
C HIS A 26 2.21 -6.10 8.58
N THR A 27 2.71 -4.91 8.30
CA THR A 27 3.48 -4.10 9.27
C THR A 27 2.68 -3.81 10.53
N ALA A 28 1.42 -3.38 10.39
CA ALA A 28 0.53 -3.14 11.52
C ALA A 28 0.31 -4.39 12.36
N THR A 29 0.29 -5.57 11.73
CA THR A 29 0.16 -6.86 12.42
C THR A 29 1.40 -7.19 13.24
N VAL A 30 2.60 -7.01 12.69
CA VAL A 30 3.87 -7.20 13.42
C VAL A 30 3.94 -6.27 14.63
N LEU A 31 3.62 -4.99 14.45
CA LEU A 31 3.59 -4.01 15.53
C LEU A 31 2.53 -4.35 16.59
N SER A 32 1.38 -4.87 16.18
CA SER A 32 0.33 -5.31 17.10
C SER A 32 0.79 -6.47 17.97
N ILE A 33 1.52 -7.44 17.39
CA ILE A 33 2.11 -8.55 18.14
C ILE A 33 3.12 -8.02 19.16
N GLU A 34 4.00 -7.11 18.75
CA GLU A 34 4.98 -6.50 19.65
C GLU A 34 4.29 -5.73 20.79
N PHE A 35 3.24 -4.98 20.46
CA PHE A 35 2.44 -4.25 21.45
C PHE A 35 1.75 -5.17 22.48
N LEU A 36 1.23 -6.32 22.05
CA LEU A 36 0.52 -7.27 22.90
C LEU A 36 1.47 -8.15 23.73
N LYS A 37 2.74 -8.21 23.38
CA LYS A 37 3.72 -9.07 24.05
C LYS A 37 3.88 -8.65 25.50
N ASP A 38 3.80 -9.64 26.37
CA ASP A 38 3.99 -9.51 27.84
C ASP A 38 3.01 -8.54 28.54
N LYS A 39 1.90 -8.16 27.90
CA LYS A 39 0.88 -7.31 28.52
C LYS A 39 -0.31 -8.13 29.04
N PRO A 40 -0.88 -7.77 30.19
CA PRO A 40 -2.14 -8.33 30.62
C PRO A 40 -3.25 -7.90 29.66
N LEU A 41 -4.01 -8.86 29.13
CA LEU A 41 -5.09 -8.59 28.19
C LEU A 41 -6.44 -8.52 28.91
N PRO A 42 -7.36 -7.66 28.47
CA PRO A 42 -8.74 -7.68 28.96
C PRO A 42 -9.45 -8.98 28.57
N ASN A 43 -10.61 -9.24 29.20
CA ASN A 43 -11.35 -10.48 28.96
C ASN A 43 -11.82 -10.67 27.52
N LYS A 44 -12.00 -9.58 26.77
CA LYS A 44 -12.44 -9.60 25.38
C LYS A 44 -11.42 -8.87 24.51
N VAL A 45 -10.72 -9.62 23.67
CA VAL A 45 -9.81 -9.07 22.65
C VAL A 45 -10.27 -9.52 21.27
N PHE A 46 -10.45 -8.59 20.37
CA PHE A 46 -10.83 -8.90 18.99
C PHE A 46 -9.97 -8.14 17.99
N THR A 47 -9.89 -8.70 16.80
CA THR A 47 -9.16 -8.10 15.68
C THR A 47 -10.05 -8.00 14.45
N PHE A 48 -9.73 -7.07 13.58
CA PHE A 48 -10.38 -6.92 12.27
C PHE A 48 -9.37 -6.34 11.27
N GLY A 49 -9.73 -6.33 9.98
CA GLY A 49 -8.83 -5.95 8.90
C GLY A 49 -8.26 -7.18 8.18
N LEU A 50 -7.52 -6.93 7.10
CA LEU A 50 -7.04 -7.99 6.18
C LEU A 50 -6.15 -9.05 6.83
N TYR A 51 -5.41 -8.67 7.87
CA TYR A 51 -4.49 -9.54 8.60
C TYR A 51 -4.96 -9.91 10.02
N GLY A 52 -6.19 -9.56 10.38
CA GLY A 52 -6.72 -9.81 11.72
C GLY A 52 -6.67 -11.30 12.13
N SER A 53 -6.89 -12.23 11.19
CA SER A 53 -6.80 -13.67 11.45
C SER A 53 -5.41 -14.15 11.89
N VAL A 54 -4.35 -13.44 11.49
CA VAL A 54 -2.98 -13.76 11.90
C VAL A 54 -2.77 -13.53 13.40
N LEU A 55 -3.42 -12.52 13.97
CA LEU A 55 -3.37 -12.23 15.41
C LEU A 55 -4.14 -13.30 16.22
N GLU A 56 -5.23 -13.84 15.71
CA GLU A 56 -5.93 -15.00 16.30
C GLU A 56 -5.03 -16.24 16.33
N ASP A 57 -4.28 -16.50 15.27
CA ASP A 57 -3.28 -17.59 15.21
C ASP A 57 -2.12 -17.38 16.21
N PHE A 58 -1.74 -16.13 16.45
CA PHE A 58 -0.69 -15.77 17.41
C PHE A 58 -1.13 -16.04 18.87
N ASN A 59 -2.36 -15.67 19.21
CA ASN A 59 -2.92 -15.87 20.55
C ASN A 59 -4.40 -16.24 20.43
N SER A 60 -4.74 -17.48 20.81
CA SER A 60 -6.10 -18.04 20.73
C SER A 60 -7.14 -17.36 21.61
N SER A 61 -6.73 -16.47 22.53
CA SER A 61 -7.66 -15.62 23.30
C SER A 61 -8.18 -14.43 22.49
N ILE A 62 -7.55 -14.14 21.34
CA ILE A 62 -7.92 -13.06 20.43
C ILE A 62 -8.92 -13.60 19.41
N LYS A 63 -10.06 -12.95 19.26
CA LYS A 63 -11.10 -13.33 18.30
C LYS A 63 -11.00 -12.50 17.03
N HIS A 64 -10.80 -13.12 15.87
CA HIS A 64 -10.91 -12.43 14.59
C HIS A 64 -12.38 -12.20 14.23
N ILE A 65 -12.72 -10.95 13.93
CA ILE A 65 -14.04 -10.55 13.42
C ILE A 65 -13.91 -10.35 11.90
N SER A 66 -14.39 -11.34 11.16
CA SER A 66 -14.27 -11.35 9.71
C SER A 66 -15.23 -10.38 9.00
N ASN A 67 -16.36 -10.09 9.65
CA ASN A 67 -17.37 -9.17 9.10
C ASN A 67 -18.09 -8.42 10.21
N ILE A 68 -17.83 -7.12 10.30
CA ILE A 68 -18.48 -6.26 11.32
C ILE A 68 -19.95 -5.95 11.02
N GLU A 69 -20.45 -6.19 9.80
CA GLU A 69 -21.85 -5.93 9.42
C GLU A 69 -22.80 -7.07 9.79
N ASN A 70 -22.30 -8.31 9.99
CA ASN A 70 -23.13 -9.48 10.25
C ASN A 70 -23.54 -9.65 11.73
N GLY A 71 -23.03 -8.77 12.61
CA GLY A 71 -23.29 -8.78 14.05
C GLY A 71 -22.45 -9.74 14.87
N GLU A 72 -21.38 -10.28 14.29
CA GLU A 72 -20.39 -11.08 14.98
C GLU A 72 -19.75 -10.30 16.14
N LEU A 73 -19.37 -9.04 15.88
CA LEU A 73 -18.79 -8.14 16.87
C LEU A 73 -19.78 -7.85 18.02
N ASP A 74 -21.04 -7.52 17.69
CA ASP A 74 -22.05 -7.25 18.70
C ASP A 74 -22.29 -8.46 19.61
N SER A 75 -22.33 -9.65 19.02
CA SER A 75 -22.49 -10.92 19.76
C SER A 75 -21.27 -11.20 20.65
N PHE A 76 -20.05 -10.92 20.15
CA PHE A 76 -18.83 -11.09 20.92
C PHE A 76 -18.73 -10.11 22.11
N LEU A 77 -19.20 -8.89 21.91
CA LEU A 77 -19.20 -7.85 22.96
C LEU A 77 -20.42 -7.90 23.90
N ASP A 78 -21.36 -8.82 23.68
CA ASP A 78 -22.64 -8.92 24.41
C ASP A 78 -23.48 -7.63 24.34
N VAL A 79 -23.43 -6.94 23.20
CA VAL A 79 -24.16 -5.69 22.96
C VAL A 79 -25.52 -6.00 22.33
N ASN A 80 -26.59 -5.48 22.92
CA ASN A 80 -27.96 -5.63 22.39
C ASN A 80 -28.13 -4.76 21.13
N LYS A 81 -28.52 -5.39 20.02
CA LYS A 81 -28.77 -4.71 18.76
C LYS A 81 -30.08 -3.94 18.74
N ASN A 82 -29.98 -2.64 18.65
CA ASN A 82 -31.13 -1.78 18.28
C ASN A 82 -31.10 -1.32 16.84
N LYS A 83 -29.97 -1.48 16.11
CA LYS A 83 -29.79 -1.08 14.70
C LYS A 83 -28.85 -2.03 13.98
N VAL A 84 -29.16 -2.34 12.72
CA VAL A 84 -28.23 -3.04 11.83
C VAL A 84 -27.13 -2.05 11.40
N PHE A 85 -25.90 -2.36 11.76
CA PHE A 85 -24.74 -1.61 11.27
C PHE A 85 -24.53 -1.91 9.78
N SER A 86 -24.24 -0.88 8.99
CA SER A 86 -23.90 -1.03 7.58
C SER A 86 -22.80 -0.03 7.20
N LEU A 87 -21.65 -0.52 6.79
CA LEU A 87 -20.55 0.30 6.32
C LEU A 87 -20.97 1.24 5.18
N LYS A 88 -21.81 0.74 4.27
CA LYS A 88 -22.28 1.50 3.11
C LYS A 88 -23.00 2.81 3.49
N ASN A 89 -23.69 2.82 4.62
CA ASN A 89 -24.60 3.90 5.01
C ASN A 89 -24.08 4.75 6.17
N ASN A 90 -22.94 4.42 6.74
CA ASN A 90 -22.33 5.18 7.82
C ASN A 90 -21.22 6.11 7.29
N ILE A 91 -21.07 7.25 7.95
CA ILE A 91 -19.97 8.18 7.74
C ILE A 91 -18.93 7.88 8.83
N PRO A 92 -17.62 7.82 8.52
CA PRO A 92 -16.59 7.71 9.53
C PRO A 92 -16.70 8.85 10.56
N ASN A 93 -16.66 8.50 11.84
CA ASN A 93 -16.56 9.51 12.90
C ASN A 93 -15.10 9.88 13.09
N ARG A 94 -14.65 10.96 12.43
CA ARG A 94 -13.27 11.42 12.49
C ARG A 94 -12.96 12.28 13.72
N ASP A 95 -13.97 12.76 14.45
CA ASP A 95 -13.79 13.59 15.65
C ASP A 95 -13.11 12.85 16.82
N ILE A 96 -13.07 11.52 16.74
CA ILE A 96 -12.42 10.67 17.75
C ILE A 96 -10.97 10.30 17.39
N LEU A 97 -10.47 10.79 16.25
CA LEU A 97 -9.11 10.62 15.79
C LEU A 97 -8.25 11.86 16.13
N PRO A 98 -6.93 11.77 16.15
CA PRO A 98 -6.05 12.93 16.14
C PRO A 98 -6.39 13.90 15.01
N ASP A 99 -5.94 15.15 15.15
CA ASP A 99 -6.16 16.18 14.13
C ASP A 99 -5.59 15.74 12.78
N ILE A 100 -6.31 16.04 11.68
CA ILE A 100 -5.94 15.62 10.33
C ILE A 100 -4.55 16.11 9.91
N SER A 101 -4.08 17.23 10.46
CA SER A 101 -2.75 17.77 10.21
C SER A 101 -1.60 16.91 10.75
N ASN A 102 -1.89 15.94 11.61
CA ASN A 102 -0.90 14.97 12.12
C ASN A 102 -0.68 13.78 11.17
N TYR A 103 -1.50 13.65 10.13
CA TYR A 103 -1.43 12.55 9.16
C TYR A 103 -0.68 12.95 7.88
N ALA A 104 -0.95 12.24 6.81
CA ALA A 104 -0.28 12.44 5.53
C ALA A 104 -0.45 13.86 4.95
N HIS A 105 0.58 14.30 4.27
CA HIS A 105 0.59 15.54 3.52
C HIS A 105 0.94 15.28 2.07
N LEU A 106 0.40 16.09 1.17
CA LEU A 106 0.88 16.17 -0.21
C LEU A 106 2.09 17.10 -0.25
N VAL A 107 3.26 16.52 -0.54
CA VAL A 107 4.51 17.25 -0.72
C VAL A 107 4.71 17.53 -2.21
N ASN A 108 4.83 18.83 -2.57
CA ASN A 108 5.11 19.26 -3.93
C ASN A 108 6.11 20.43 -3.89
N GLY A 109 7.39 20.12 -4.01
CA GLY A 109 8.48 21.08 -3.78
C GLY A 109 8.48 21.64 -2.37
N SER A 110 8.30 22.95 -2.24
CA SER A 110 8.18 23.62 -0.94
C SER A 110 6.74 23.62 -0.39
N SER A 111 5.77 23.16 -1.16
CA SER A 111 4.37 23.07 -0.73
C SER A 111 4.16 21.80 0.10
N ASN A 112 3.46 21.94 1.22
CA ASN A 112 3.09 20.86 2.12
C ASN A 112 1.62 21.02 2.50
N LEU A 113 0.73 20.30 1.81
CA LEU A 113 -0.72 20.43 1.94
C LEU A 113 -1.27 19.26 2.74
N ILE A 114 -2.19 19.52 3.65
CA ILE A 114 -2.86 18.44 4.40
C ILE A 114 -3.60 17.52 3.41
N ALA A 115 -3.32 16.23 3.50
CA ALA A 115 -3.98 15.20 2.70
C ALA A 115 -5.00 14.44 3.56
N GLY A 116 -6.24 14.41 3.09
CA GLY A 116 -7.27 13.54 3.61
C GLY A 116 -7.29 12.20 2.88
N SER A 117 -8.06 11.26 3.38
CA SER A 117 -8.18 9.94 2.74
C SER A 117 -9.62 9.43 2.79
N VAL A 118 -10.03 8.73 1.72
CA VAL A 118 -11.36 8.12 1.65
C VAL A 118 -11.34 6.82 0.84
N GLU A 119 -12.08 5.83 1.28
CA GLU A 119 -12.40 4.65 0.48
C GLU A 119 -13.75 4.86 -0.21
N THR A 120 -13.81 4.65 -1.51
CA THR A 120 -15.06 4.72 -2.30
C THR A 120 -15.66 3.35 -2.57
N THR A 121 -14.81 2.33 -2.51
CA THR A 121 -15.15 0.92 -2.59
C THR A 121 -14.34 0.13 -1.56
N TYR A 122 -14.83 -1.03 -1.14
CA TYR A 122 -14.03 -1.98 -0.40
C TYR A 122 -14.08 -3.36 -1.03
N GLY A 123 -12.97 -4.10 -0.90
CA GLY A 123 -12.73 -5.31 -1.65
C GLY A 123 -12.17 -5.05 -3.04
N CYS A 124 -11.92 -6.12 -3.78
CA CYS A 124 -11.37 -6.05 -5.13
C CYS A 124 -11.89 -7.22 -5.97
N LYS A 125 -12.19 -6.96 -7.25
CA LYS A 125 -12.65 -8.00 -8.18
C LYS A 125 -11.55 -8.86 -8.78
N HIS A 126 -10.28 -8.49 -8.52
CA HIS A 126 -9.12 -9.21 -9.04
C HIS A 126 -8.68 -10.33 -8.09
N SER A 127 -7.95 -11.31 -8.65
CA SER A 127 -7.47 -12.51 -7.98
C SER A 127 -5.95 -12.59 -7.88
N CYS A 128 -5.26 -11.42 -7.81
CA CYS A 128 -3.80 -11.39 -7.72
C CYS A 128 -3.31 -12.29 -6.58
N THR A 129 -2.45 -13.27 -6.89
CA THR A 129 -2.16 -14.40 -6.00
C THR A 129 -1.34 -14.03 -4.76
N HIS A 130 -0.55 -12.95 -4.82
CA HIS A 130 0.22 -12.42 -3.70
C HIS A 130 -0.57 -11.46 -2.81
N CYS A 131 -1.69 -10.93 -3.32
CA CYS A 131 -2.47 -9.91 -2.63
C CYS A 131 -3.36 -10.52 -1.53
N PRO A 132 -3.46 -9.91 -0.33
CA PRO A 132 -4.31 -10.40 0.75
C PRO A 132 -5.80 -10.11 0.52
N ILE A 133 -6.15 -9.14 -0.33
CA ILE A 133 -7.54 -8.71 -0.52
C ILE A 133 -8.42 -9.81 -1.10
N PRO A 134 -8.02 -10.57 -2.15
CA PRO A 134 -8.84 -11.66 -2.68
C PRO A 134 -9.20 -12.73 -1.64
N ILE A 135 -8.33 -12.98 -0.66
CA ILE A 135 -8.57 -13.94 0.42
C ILE A 135 -9.78 -13.51 1.27
N SER A 136 -9.85 -12.22 1.60
CA SER A 136 -10.91 -11.67 2.46
C SER A 136 -12.21 -11.39 1.70
N PHE A 137 -12.13 -11.03 0.43
CA PHE A 137 -13.29 -10.58 -0.36
C PHE A 137 -13.73 -11.54 -1.47
N ASN A 138 -12.93 -12.57 -1.75
CA ASN A 138 -13.28 -13.64 -2.70
C ASN A 138 -13.71 -13.11 -4.08
N GLY A 139 -13.00 -12.11 -4.61
CA GLY A 139 -13.28 -11.47 -5.89
C GLY A 139 -14.50 -10.53 -5.90
N ASN A 140 -15.07 -10.25 -4.73
CA ASN A 140 -16.17 -9.30 -4.60
C ASN A 140 -15.66 -7.91 -4.22
N PHE A 141 -16.38 -6.89 -4.68
CA PHE A 141 -16.23 -5.54 -4.15
C PHE A 141 -17.59 -4.88 -3.97
N LYS A 142 -17.66 -3.91 -3.10
CA LYS A 142 -18.87 -3.13 -2.83
C LYS A 142 -18.55 -1.65 -2.91
N THR A 143 -19.50 -0.84 -3.37
CA THR A 143 -19.39 0.62 -3.41
C THR A 143 -20.00 1.23 -2.16
N TYR A 144 -19.35 2.24 -1.60
CA TYR A 144 -19.98 3.12 -0.62
C TYR A 144 -21.01 4.05 -1.27
N SER A 145 -21.92 4.58 -0.47
CA SER A 145 -22.91 5.55 -0.95
C SER A 145 -22.21 6.85 -1.36
N LEU A 146 -22.50 7.35 -2.57
CA LEU A 146 -21.97 8.62 -3.07
C LEU A 146 -22.19 9.75 -2.05
N GLU A 147 -23.39 9.88 -1.50
CA GLU A 147 -23.72 10.89 -0.49
C GLU A 147 -22.78 10.84 0.71
N LYS A 148 -22.46 9.64 1.21
CA LYS A 148 -21.61 9.45 2.39
C LYS A 148 -20.15 9.76 2.09
N ILE A 149 -19.68 9.38 0.90
CA ILE A 149 -18.33 9.73 0.42
C ILE A 149 -18.20 11.26 0.36
N LEU A 150 -19.16 11.95 -0.26
CA LEU A 150 -19.12 13.40 -0.39
C LEU A 150 -19.14 14.11 0.98
N LEU A 151 -19.93 13.61 1.93
CA LEU A 151 -19.99 14.16 3.29
C LEU A 151 -18.68 13.92 4.06
N ASP A 152 -18.07 12.75 3.92
CA ASP A 152 -16.80 12.44 4.57
C ASP A 152 -15.67 13.32 4.03
N VAL A 153 -15.59 13.49 2.69
CA VAL A 153 -14.63 14.42 2.07
C VAL A 153 -14.89 15.86 2.50
N GLU A 154 -16.16 16.31 2.54
CA GLU A 154 -16.50 17.64 3.02
C GLU A 154 -16.00 17.89 4.45
N ASN A 155 -16.17 16.94 5.35
CA ASN A 155 -15.67 17.04 6.72
C ASN A 155 -14.14 17.21 6.75
N GLN A 156 -13.41 16.45 5.93
CA GLN A 156 -11.95 16.55 5.85
C GLN A 156 -11.49 17.88 5.23
N VAL A 157 -12.14 18.36 4.17
CA VAL A 157 -11.86 19.66 3.56
C VAL A 157 -12.13 20.79 4.55
N ASN A 158 -13.22 20.73 5.30
CA ASN A 158 -13.55 21.71 6.35
C ASN A 158 -12.52 21.67 7.49
N SER A 159 -11.83 20.54 7.69
CA SER A 159 -10.72 20.39 8.64
C SER A 159 -9.36 20.76 8.03
N GLY A 160 -9.32 21.29 6.81
CA GLY A 160 -8.12 21.84 6.18
C GLY A 160 -7.46 20.96 5.11
N ALA A 161 -8.05 19.82 4.73
CA ALA A 161 -7.50 19.00 3.64
C ALA A 161 -7.62 19.73 2.30
N MET A 162 -6.50 19.78 1.57
CA MET A 162 -6.41 20.36 0.20
C MET A 162 -6.08 19.29 -0.84
N HIS A 163 -5.88 18.07 -0.39
CA HIS A 163 -5.69 16.90 -1.22
C HIS A 163 -6.47 15.71 -0.63
N ILE A 164 -7.04 14.86 -1.46
CA ILE A 164 -7.73 13.63 -1.03
C ILE A 164 -7.16 12.44 -1.78
N SER A 165 -6.62 11.50 -1.01
CA SER A 165 -6.17 10.21 -1.51
C SER A 165 -7.33 9.20 -1.48
N PHE A 166 -7.62 8.57 -2.62
CA PHE A 166 -8.59 7.48 -2.70
C PHE A 166 -7.88 6.15 -2.38
N ASN A 167 -8.16 5.60 -1.19
CA ASN A 167 -7.50 4.40 -0.67
C ASN A 167 -8.15 3.09 -1.16
N ASP A 168 -8.86 3.14 -2.27
CA ASP A 168 -9.42 1.95 -2.90
C ASP A 168 -8.28 1.02 -3.36
N PRO A 169 -8.43 -0.31 -3.21
CA PRO A 169 -7.45 -1.26 -3.77
C PRO A 169 -7.22 -1.10 -5.27
N ASP A 170 -8.24 -0.63 -5.98
CA ASP A 170 -8.22 -0.23 -7.37
C ASP A 170 -9.44 0.67 -7.63
N PHE A 171 -9.20 1.95 -7.81
CA PHE A 171 -10.23 2.96 -7.99
C PHE A 171 -11.12 2.68 -9.20
N PHE A 172 -10.56 2.02 -10.22
CA PHE A 172 -11.30 1.61 -11.41
C PHE A 172 -11.92 0.21 -11.32
N ASN A 173 -12.07 -0.36 -10.12
CA ASN A 173 -13.02 -1.47 -9.92
C ASN A 173 -14.43 -1.08 -10.37
N GLY A 174 -14.80 0.21 -10.17
CA GLY A 174 -16.05 0.79 -10.62
C GLY A 174 -15.86 2.15 -11.31
N PRO A 175 -15.36 2.22 -12.57
CA PRO A 175 -14.94 3.47 -13.20
C PRO A 175 -16.04 4.53 -13.30
N ILE A 176 -17.28 4.13 -13.56
CA ILE A 176 -18.41 5.08 -13.61
C ILE A 176 -18.72 5.65 -12.21
N HIS A 177 -18.59 4.84 -11.15
CA HIS A 177 -18.75 5.32 -9.78
C HIS A 177 -17.63 6.29 -9.41
N ALA A 178 -16.39 5.97 -9.78
CA ALA A 178 -15.20 6.79 -9.57
C ALA A 178 -15.33 8.18 -10.23
N LEU A 179 -15.68 8.21 -11.51
CA LEU A 179 -15.88 9.48 -12.25
C LEU A 179 -16.99 10.32 -11.63
N LYS A 180 -18.14 9.69 -11.32
CA LYS A 180 -19.25 10.42 -10.69
C LYS A 180 -18.88 11.04 -9.33
N ILE A 181 -18.02 10.38 -8.55
CA ILE A 181 -17.49 10.94 -7.30
C ILE A 181 -16.64 12.17 -7.61
N LEU A 182 -15.66 12.04 -8.51
CA LEU A 182 -14.76 13.14 -8.87
C LEU A 182 -15.50 14.33 -9.44
N GLU A 183 -16.47 14.14 -10.34
CA GLU A 183 -17.32 15.22 -10.89
C GLU A 183 -18.01 16.02 -9.78
N ASN A 184 -18.61 15.32 -8.81
CA ASN A 184 -19.29 15.98 -7.70
C ASN A 184 -18.31 16.70 -6.76
N LEU A 185 -17.18 16.09 -6.46
CA LEU A 185 -16.16 16.68 -5.60
C LEU A 185 -15.51 17.90 -6.27
N ASN A 186 -15.13 17.80 -7.54
CA ASN A 186 -14.53 18.91 -8.27
C ASN A 186 -15.51 20.09 -8.43
N SER A 187 -16.80 19.82 -8.64
CA SER A 187 -17.83 20.86 -8.66
C SER A 187 -17.97 21.59 -7.32
N LYS A 188 -17.81 20.88 -6.21
CA LYS A 188 -17.98 21.40 -4.85
C LYS A 188 -16.70 22.04 -4.30
N PHE A 189 -15.55 21.45 -4.62
CA PHE A 189 -14.22 21.80 -4.12
C PHE A 189 -13.21 21.88 -5.28
N PRO A 190 -13.29 22.90 -6.14
CA PRO A 190 -12.50 22.99 -7.37
C PRO A 190 -10.98 23.14 -7.13
N GLU A 191 -10.58 23.53 -5.93
CA GLU A 191 -9.15 23.69 -5.55
C GLU A 191 -8.53 22.41 -4.96
N VAL A 192 -9.35 21.41 -4.63
CA VAL A 192 -8.86 20.16 -4.06
C VAL A 192 -8.32 19.26 -5.16
N THR A 193 -7.17 18.65 -4.90
CA THR A 193 -6.52 17.70 -5.81
C THR A 193 -6.70 16.27 -5.33
N TYR A 194 -6.48 15.30 -6.21
CA TYR A 194 -6.75 13.90 -5.94
C TYR A 194 -5.63 12.99 -6.41
N ASP A 195 -5.47 11.87 -5.74
CA ASP A 195 -4.73 10.70 -6.21
C ASP A 195 -5.54 9.40 -5.99
N SER A 196 -5.11 8.34 -6.63
CA SER A 196 -5.72 7.02 -6.44
C SER A 196 -4.79 5.88 -6.88
N THR A 197 -5.07 4.67 -6.39
CA THR A 197 -4.47 3.45 -6.95
C THR A 197 -5.31 2.96 -8.12
N ILE A 198 -4.67 2.74 -9.28
CA ILE A 198 -5.29 2.16 -10.48
C ILE A 198 -4.36 1.07 -11.04
N LYS A 199 -4.89 -0.15 -11.23
CA LYS A 199 -4.15 -1.25 -11.88
C LYS A 199 -3.74 -0.91 -13.32
N VAL A 200 -2.57 -1.36 -13.74
CA VAL A 200 -2.09 -1.26 -15.14
C VAL A 200 -3.16 -1.74 -16.13
N GLU A 201 -3.75 -2.92 -15.92
CA GLU A 201 -4.87 -3.43 -16.74
C GLU A 201 -5.99 -2.42 -16.91
N HIS A 202 -6.35 -1.69 -15.85
CA HIS A 202 -7.42 -0.70 -15.87
C HIS A 202 -7.00 0.64 -16.45
N ILE A 203 -5.73 1.04 -16.31
CA ILE A 203 -5.20 2.22 -17.00
C ILE A 203 -5.41 2.07 -18.51
N ILE A 204 -4.98 0.93 -19.06
CA ILE A 204 -5.10 0.63 -20.48
C ILE A 204 -6.56 0.49 -20.92
N LYS A 205 -7.32 -0.34 -20.21
CA LYS A 205 -8.72 -0.62 -20.54
C LYS A 205 -9.61 0.62 -20.53
N TYR A 206 -9.31 1.56 -19.68
CA TYR A 206 -10.08 2.78 -19.46
C TYR A 206 -9.31 4.06 -19.83
N GLU A 207 -8.34 3.96 -20.73
CA GLU A 207 -7.53 5.07 -21.27
C GLU A 207 -8.37 6.32 -21.60
N LYS A 208 -9.53 6.12 -22.22
CA LYS A 208 -10.45 7.20 -22.62
C LYS A 208 -10.87 8.13 -21.47
N TYR A 209 -10.80 7.67 -20.21
CA TYR A 209 -11.16 8.47 -19.03
C TYR A 209 -10.00 9.28 -18.44
N PHE A 210 -8.75 9.04 -18.87
CA PHE A 210 -7.60 9.72 -18.28
C PHE A 210 -7.60 11.23 -18.50
N LYS A 211 -8.05 11.68 -19.69
CA LYS A 211 -8.23 13.10 -19.96
C LYS A 211 -9.27 13.74 -19.02
N GLU A 212 -10.34 13.02 -18.71
CA GLU A 212 -11.37 13.44 -17.77
C GLU A 212 -10.84 13.47 -16.34
N LEU A 213 -10.13 12.42 -15.89
CA LEU A 213 -9.47 12.39 -14.58
C LEU A 213 -8.58 13.61 -14.36
N SER A 214 -7.72 13.96 -15.35
CA SER A 214 -6.87 15.15 -15.29
C SER A 214 -7.67 16.44 -15.16
N SER A 215 -8.77 16.58 -15.91
CA SER A 215 -9.65 17.76 -15.83
C SER A 215 -10.41 17.86 -14.51
N LEU A 216 -10.49 16.76 -13.76
CA LEU A 216 -11.12 16.66 -12.45
C LEU A 216 -10.09 16.68 -11.30
N ASN A 217 -8.91 17.26 -11.55
CA ASN A 217 -7.82 17.43 -10.57
C ASN A 217 -7.18 16.14 -10.03
N MET A 218 -7.25 15.04 -10.76
CA MET A 218 -6.39 13.87 -10.50
C MET A 218 -4.96 14.22 -10.91
N ILE A 219 -4.03 14.33 -9.95
CA ILE A 219 -2.67 14.81 -10.22
C ILE A 219 -1.66 13.68 -10.37
N PHE A 220 -1.87 12.56 -9.68
CA PHE A 220 -1.09 11.35 -9.91
C PHE A 220 -1.90 10.09 -9.66
N VAL A 221 -1.40 8.97 -10.18
CA VAL A 221 -1.92 7.63 -9.90
C VAL A 221 -0.79 6.73 -9.41
N ILE A 222 -1.09 5.91 -8.41
CA ILE A 222 -0.22 4.83 -7.95
C ILE A 222 -0.61 3.58 -8.71
N SER A 223 0.36 2.84 -9.25
CA SER A 223 0.06 1.60 -9.98
C SER A 223 1.06 0.49 -9.66
N ALA A 224 0.52 -0.66 -9.30
CA ALA A 224 1.30 -1.83 -8.91
C ALA A 224 1.88 -2.53 -10.15
N PHE A 225 3.10 -2.14 -10.53
CA PHE A 225 3.85 -2.71 -11.66
C PHE A 225 4.47 -4.05 -11.29
N GLU A 226 4.94 -4.18 -10.06
CA GLU A 226 5.62 -5.31 -9.44
C GLU A 226 6.99 -5.61 -10.07
N THR A 227 7.03 -5.98 -11.34
CA THR A 227 8.23 -6.38 -12.07
C THR A 227 8.04 -6.22 -13.57
N THR A 228 9.14 -6.28 -14.32
CA THR A 228 9.17 -6.36 -15.80
C THR A 228 9.19 -7.80 -16.30
N ASN A 229 9.20 -8.80 -15.44
CA ASN A 229 9.26 -10.22 -15.80
C ASN A 229 7.85 -10.76 -16.05
N ASP A 230 7.52 -11.07 -17.31
CA ASP A 230 6.18 -11.56 -17.71
C ASP A 230 5.83 -12.94 -17.11
N GLU A 231 6.83 -13.78 -16.82
CA GLU A 231 6.60 -15.04 -16.10
C GLU A 231 6.10 -14.77 -14.68
N VAL A 232 6.76 -13.87 -13.98
CA VAL A 232 6.36 -13.47 -12.61
C VAL A 232 4.99 -12.78 -12.63
N LEU A 233 4.74 -11.85 -13.56
CA LEU A 233 3.43 -11.21 -13.71
C LEU A 233 2.31 -12.23 -13.94
N THR A 234 2.57 -13.29 -14.70
CA THR A 234 1.65 -14.40 -14.93
C THR A 234 1.40 -15.21 -13.66
N ILE A 235 2.44 -15.56 -12.90
CA ILE A 235 2.32 -16.27 -11.61
C ILE A 235 1.50 -15.44 -10.61
N LEU A 236 1.70 -14.14 -10.58
CA LEU A 236 0.99 -13.20 -9.72
C LEU A 236 -0.45 -12.88 -10.19
N GLU A 237 -0.87 -13.37 -11.35
CA GLU A 237 -2.18 -13.08 -11.99
C GLU A 237 -2.46 -11.57 -12.11
N LYS A 238 -1.46 -10.83 -12.58
CA LYS A 238 -1.57 -9.35 -12.71
C LYS A 238 -2.44 -8.93 -13.89
N ASN A 239 -2.65 -9.80 -14.89
CA ASN A 239 -3.39 -9.53 -16.13
C ASN A 239 -2.83 -8.38 -16.96
N HIS A 240 -1.53 -8.13 -16.87
CA HIS A 240 -0.79 -7.22 -17.73
C HIS A 240 0.62 -7.78 -17.98
N SER A 241 1.27 -7.29 -19.03
CA SER A 241 2.63 -7.66 -19.42
C SER A 241 3.60 -6.50 -19.21
N SER A 242 4.89 -6.75 -19.40
CA SER A 242 5.94 -5.73 -19.37
C SER A 242 5.73 -4.62 -20.41
N VAL A 243 5.16 -4.94 -21.59
CA VAL A 243 4.78 -3.95 -22.60
C VAL A 243 3.66 -3.03 -22.12
N ASP A 244 2.73 -3.56 -21.35
CA ASP A 244 1.61 -2.79 -20.79
C ASP A 244 2.06 -1.76 -19.76
N LEU A 245 3.22 -1.97 -19.10
CA LEU A 245 3.80 -0.98 -18.19
C LEU A 245 4.17 0.31 -18.93
N ALA A 246 4.83 0.17 -20.09
CA ALA A 246 5.16 1.31 -20.95
C ALA A 246 3.91 2.05 -21.42
N ASN A 247 2.91 1.32 -21.91
CA ASN A 247 1.65 1.89 -22.36
C ASN A 247 0.93 2.66 -21.23
N ALA A 248 0.91 2.12 -20.02
CA ALA A 248 0.29 2.77 -18.85
C ALA A 248 1.01 4.08 -18.48
N ILE A 249 2.34 4.12 -18.58
CA ILE A 249 3.14 5.35 -18.38
C ILE A 249 2.76 6.39 -19.45
N GLU A 250 2.76 6.01 -20.72
CA GLU A 250 2.45 6.91 -21.83
C GLU A 250 1.03 7.49 -21.73
N ILE A 251 0.03 6.67 -21.38
CA ILE A 251 -1.35 7.11 -21.15
C ILE A 251 -1.39 8.17 -20.04
N SER A 252 -0.73 7.92 -18.92
CA SER A 252 -0.73 8.84 -17.79
C SER A 252 -0.02 10.15 -18.14
N GLN A 253 1.20 10.10 -18.67
CA GLN A 253 2.00 11.27 -19.02
C GLN A 253 1.34 12.13 -20.11
N THR A 254 0.73 11.50 -21.14
CA THR A 254 0.02 12.22 -22.21
C THR A 254 -1.18 13.01 -21.67
N ASN A 255 -1.77 12.57 -20.58
CA ASN A 255 -2.89 13.22 -19.93
C ASN A 255 -2.48 14.12 -18.74
N ASN A 256 -1.19 14.40 -18.54
CA ASN A 256 -0.65 15.20 -17.43
C ASN A 256 -1.01 14.66 -16.04
N ILE A 257 -1.07 13.34 -15.90
CA ILE A 257 -1.20 12.64 -14.63
C ILE A 257 0.14 11.95 -14.37
N ASP A 258 0.79 12.29 -13.26
CA ASP A 258 2.03 11.61 -12.90
C ASP A 258 1.71 10.16 -12.51
N ILE A 259 2.51 9.20 -12.96
CA ILE A 259 2.38 7.80 -12.55
C ILE A 259 3.46 7.46 -11.54
N ARG A 260 3.06 6.85 -10.43
CA ARG A 260 3.95 6.34 -9.38
C ARG A 260 3.89 4.82 -9.39
N PRO A 261 4.80 4.15 -10.12
CA PRO A 261 4.84 2.70 -10.12
C PRO A 261 5.29 2.19 -8.76
N THR A 262 4.67 1.12 -8.28
CA THR A 262 5.18 0.37 -7.13
C THR A 262 5.82 -0.93 -7.59
N TRP A 263 6.98 -1.23 -7.01
CA TRP A 263 7.82 -2.34 -7.39
C TRP A 263 7.95 -3.38 -6.29
N MET A 264 7.96 -4.63 -6.69
CA MET A 264 8.32 -5.79 -5.88
C MET A 264 9.32 -6.64 -6.70
N PRO A 265 10.55 -6.14 -6.86
CA PRO A 265 11.50 -6.71 -7.81
C PRO A 265 12.02 -8.10 -7.40
N PHE A 266 11.88 -8.49 -6.14
CA PHE A 266 12.46 -9.73 -5.63
C PHE A 266 11.40 -10.79 -5.32
N SER A 267 11.44 -11.86 -6.09
CA SER A 267 10.63 -13.06 -5.96
C SER A 267 11.51 -14.30 -6.18
N PRO A 268 11.02 -15.52 -5.90
CA PRO A 268 11.79 -16.74 -6.16
C PRO A 268 12.27 -16.88 -7.62
N TRP A 269 11.53 -16.32 -8.56
CA TRP A 269 11.76 -16.45 -10.01
C TRP A 269 12.55 -15.31 -10.63
N THR A 270 12.83 -14.27 -9.86
CA THR A 270 13.59 -13.09 -10.33
C THR A 270 14.99 -13.48 -10.76
N ASN A 271 15.46 -12.89 -11.86
CA ASN A 271 16.82 -12.94 -12.34
C ASN A 271 17.44 -11.54 -12.45
N GLN A 272 18.76 -11.44 -12.65
CA GLN A 272 19.44 -10.15 -12.68
C GLN A 272 18.95 -9.21 -13.80
N ASN A 273 18.52 -9.77 -14.94
CA ASN A 273 18.01 -8.95 -16.06
C ASN A 273 16.70 -8.24 -15.70
N ASP A 274 15.88 -8.81 -14.79
CA ASP A 274 14.63 -8.19 -14.37
C ASP A 274 14.88 -6.84 -13.68
N LEU A 275 15.94 -6.75 -12.86
CA LEU A 275 16.32 -5.48 -12.22
C LEU A 275 16.92 -4.49 -13.25
N ILE A 276 17.74 -4.99 -14.17
CA ILE A 276 18.25 -4.19 -15.28
C ILE A 276 17.11 -3.56 -16.08
N ASP A 277 16.08 -4.34 -16.39
CA ASP A 277 14.96 -3.88 -17.20
C ASP A 277 14.03 -2.94 -16.42
N ILE A 278 13.87 -3.13 -15.10
CA ILE A 278 13.18 -2.15 -14.22
C ILE A 278 13.92 -0.80 -14.27
N ILE A 279 15.26 -0.79 -14.06
CA ILE A 279 16.03 0.45 -14.09
C ILE A 279 15.96 1.11 -15.47
N LYS A 280 16.09 0.35 -16.57
CA LYS A 280 15.93 0.89 -17.92
C LYS A 280 14.56 1.53 -18.14
N LEU A 281 13.48 0.91 -17.64
CA LEU A 281 12.15 1.48 -17.75
C LEU A 281 12.06 2.81 -16.98
N ILE A 282 12.56 2.86 -15.75
CA ILE A 282 12.59 4.07 -14.94
C ILE A 282 13.37 5.19 -15.65
N GLU A 283 14.54 4.87 -16.20
CA GLU A 283 15.40 5.84 -16.92
C GLU A 283 14.76 6.33 -18.23
N ASN A 284 14.25 5.41 -19.05
CA ASN A 284 13.67 5.74 -20.36
C ASN A 284 12.43 6.64 -20.24
N TYR A 285 11.63 6.45 -19.22
CA TYR A 285 10.41 7.21 -18.98
C TYR A 285 10.57 8.35 -17.95
N LYS A 286 11.80 8.59 -17.45
CA LYS A 286 12.14 9.66 -16.50
C LYS A 286 11.31 9.59 -15.23
N LEU A 287 11.30 8.43 -14.59
CA LEU A 287 10.48 8.14 -13.40
C LEU A 287 11.28 8.14 -12.09
N ARG A 288 12.54 8.64 -12.07
CA ARG A 288 13.38 8.60 -10.84
C ARG A 288 12.68 9.17 -9.62
N GLU A 289 11.97 10.28 -9.77
CA GLU A 289 11.30 11.00 -8.69
C GLU A 289 9.95 10.39 -8.30
N THR A 290 9.47 9.40 -9.08
CA THR A 290 8.21 8.70 -8.79
C THR A 290 8.42 7.34 -8.14
N VAL A 291 9.68 6.92 -7.96
CA VAL A 291 10.06 5.63 -7.37
C VAL A 291 10.86 5.87 -6.08
N ASP A 292 10.30 5.47 -4.96
CA ASP A 292 11.04 5.51 -3.69
C ASP A 292 12.13 4.44 -3.71
N PRO A 293 13.41 4.76 -3.37
CA PRO A 293 14.52 3.82 -3.44
C PRO A 293 14.30 2.50 -2.70
N ILE A 294 13.57 2.54 -1.59
CA ILE A 294 13.23 1.36 -0.80
C ILE A 294 12.51 0.28 -1.62
N GLN A 295 11.73 0.68 -2.63
CA GLN A 295 11.00 -0.26 -3.48
C GLN A 295 11.92 -1.18 -4.26
N LEU A 296 13.15 -0.74 -4.57
CA LEU A 296 14.16 -1.57 -5.24
C LEU A 296 14.78 -2.64 -4.32
N THR A 297 14.30 -2.78 -3.08
CA THR A 297 14.72 -3.83 -2.14
C THR A 297 13.59 -4.77 -1.74
N ILE A 298 12.37 -4.49 -2.17
CA ILE A 298 11.17 -5.19 -1.70
C ILE A 298 11.12 -6.63 -2.22
N LYS A 299 10.84 -7.55 -1.30
CA LYS A 299 10.68 -8.98 -1.56
C LYS A 299 9.22 -9.38 -1.52
N LEU A 300 8.88 -10.43 -2.30
CA LEU A 300 7.57 -11.07 -2.23
C LEU A 300 7.28 -11.57 -0.81
N LEU A 301 6.21 -11.04 -0.21
CA LEU A 301 5.68 -11.50 1.06
C LEU A 301 4.67 -12.63 0.83
N ILE A 302 4.83 -13.75 1.57
CA ILE A 302 3.94 -14.91 1.47
C ILE A 302 3.32 -15.20 2.85
N PRO A 303 2.23 -14.52 3.22
CA PRO A 303 1.53 -14.81 4.46
C PRO A 303 0.84 -16.18 4.41
N LYS A 304 0.46 -16.71 5.58
CA LYS A 304 -0.05 -18.08 5.78
C LYS A 304 -1.21 -18.48 4.85
N ASN A 305 -2.07 -17.54 4.51
CA ASN A 305 -3.25 -17.81 3.68
C ASN A 305 -3.12 -17.27 2.24
N SER A 306 -1.92 -16.92 1.80
CA SER A 306 -1.69 -16.36 0.46
C SER A 306 -2.14 -17.33 -0.64
N LEU A 307 -2.84 -16.80 -1.65
CA LEU A 307 -3.28 -17.61 -2.80
C LEU A 307 -2.10 -18.16 -3.61
N ILE A 308 -0.93 -17.54 -3.55
CA ILE A 308 0.28 -17.99 -4.22
C ILE A 308 0.72 -19.38 -3.74
N LEU A 309 0.36 -19.79 -2.51
CA LEU A 309 0.63 -21.13 -1.99
C LEU A 309 -0.13 -22.24 -2.74
N GLN A 310 -1.15 -21.88 -3.52
CA GLN A 310 -1.91 -22.81 -4.36
C GLN A 310 -1.28 -22.98 -5.75
N ARG A 311 -0.26 -22.19 -6.08
CA ARG A 311 0.44 -22.23 -7.36
C ARG A 311 1.52 -23.31 -7.34
N SER A 312 1.58 -24.12 -8.39
CA SER A 312 2.63 -25.16 -8.52
C SER A 312 4.03 -24.55 -8.65
N GLU A 313 4.12 -23.34 -9.18
CA GLU A 313 5.36 -22.61 -9.44
C GLU A 313 6.15 -22.25 -8.18
N ILE A 314 5.46 -22.15 -7.01
CA ILE A 314 6.15 -21.90 -5.73
C ILE A 314 6.79 -23.16 -5.13
N ASN A 315 6.36 -24.34 -5.60
CA ASN A 315 6.87 -25.60 -5.09
C ASN A 315 8.38 -25.71 -5.36
N GLY A 316 9.13 -26.10 -4.35
CA GLY A 316 10.59 -26.22 -4.44
C GLY A 316 11.37 -24.95 -4.04
N TYR A 317 10.71 -23.82 -3.90
CA TYR A 317 11.31 -22.59 -3.36
C TYR A 317 10.88 -22.31 -1.93
N LEU A 318 9.68 -22.77 -1.55
CA LEU A 318 9.08 -22.50 -0.24
C LEU A 318 9.79 -23.28 0.86
N LYS A 319 10.03 -22.59 1.99
CA LYS A 319 10.54 -23.14 3.26
C LYS A 319 9.51 -23.02 4.37
N ASP A 320 9.99 -23.13 5.60
CA ASP A 320 9.16 -23.05 6.80
C ASP A 320 8.54 -21.65 6.97
N TYR A 321 7.39 -21.63 7.62
CA TYR A 321 6.73 -20.39 8.04
C TYR A 321 7.49 -19.79 9.24
N ASP A 322 7.95 -18.56 9.07
CA ASP A 322 8.56 -17.79 10.16
C ASP A 322 7.50 -16.97 10.91
N LYS A 323 7.36 -17.27 12.19
CA LYS A 323 6.41 -16.59 13.07
C LYS A 323 6.81 -15.16 13.40
N ASN A 324 8.08 -14.79 13.26
CA ASN A 324 8.54 -13.43 13.56
C ASN A 324 8.24 -12.50 12.39
N SER A 325 8.50 -12.94 11.16
CA SER A 325 8.16 -12.18 9.95
C SER A 325 6.74 -12.40 9.47
N LEU A 326 5.97 -13.32 10.09
CA LEU A 326 4.59 -13.69 9.69
C LEU A 326 4.49 -14.09 8.21
N SER A 327 5.52 -14.72 7.68
CA SER A 327 5.66 -15.05 6.27
C SER A 327 6.33 -16.41 6.10
N TYR A 328 6.05 -17.08 5.00
CA TYR A 328 6.88 -18.19 4.57
C TYR A 328 8.21 -17.67 4.05
N ILE A 329 9.30 -18.31 4.47
CA ILE A 329 10.63 -18.12 3.90
C ILE A 329 10.68 -18.85 2.56
N TRP A 330 11.43 -18.29 1.61
CA TRP A 330 11.62 -18.91 0.31
C TRP A 330 13.03 -18.63 -0.22
N ASP A 331 13.51 -19.52 -1.12
CA ASP A 331 14.80 -19.40 -1.77
C ASP A 331 14.67 -18.75 -3.16
N TYR A 332 15.74 -18.08 -3.57
CA TYR A 332 15.89 -17.61 -4.95
C TYR A 332 16.31 -18.78 -5.86
N LYS A 333 15.83 -18.75 -7.10
CA LYS A 333 16.34 -19.59 -8.18
C LYS A 333 17.79 -19.26 -8.51
N ASP A 334 18.17 -17.99 -8.36
CA ASP A 334 19.50 -17.44 -8.64
C ASP A 334 20.08 -16.79 -7.37
N GLU A 335 21.14 -17.37 -6.81
CA GLU A 335 21.77 -16.88 -5.58
C GLU A 335 22.43 -15.50 -5.77
N GLU A 336 22.83 -15.12 -6.98
CA GLU A 336 23.37 -13.79 -7.24
C GLU A 336 22.30 -12.70 -7.08
N VAL A 337 21.03 -13.03 -7.32
CA VAL A 337 19.89 -12.13 -7.05
C VAL A 337 19.71 -11.91 -5.55
N ASN A 338 19.89 -12.96 -4.74
CA ASN A 338 19.86 -12.83 -3.28
C ASN A 338 20.98 -11.88 -2.79
N LYS A 339 22.20 -12.06 -3.27
CA LYS A 339 23.33 -11.18 -2.94
C LYS A 339 23.07 -9.74 -3.34
N LEU A 340 22.47 -9.54 -4.51
CA LEU A 340 22.11 -8.21 -5.02
C LEU A 340 21.07 -7.56 -4.12
N GLN A 341 20.00 -8.26 -3.75
CA GLN A 341 18.96 -7.75 -2.83
C GLN A 341 19.58 -7.33 -1.48
N VAL A 342 20.42 -8.19 -0.90
CA VAL A 342 21.09 -7.89 0.39
C VAL A 342 22.00 -6.66 0.26
N SER A 343 22.73 -6.52 -0.85
CA SER A 343 23.62 -5.38 -1.09
C SER A 343 22.84 -4.07 -1.21
N LEU A 344 21.70 -4.08 -1.93
CA LEU A 344 20.83 -2.91 -2.07
C LEU A 344 20.20 -2.50 -0.74
N PHE A 345 19.74 -3.49 0.02
CA PHE A 345 19.14 -3.27 1.33
C PHE A 345 20.15 -2.67 2.32
N ASN A 346 21.35 -3.28 2.43
CA ASN A 346 22.41 -2.77 3.31
C ASN A 346 22.85 -1.34 2.90
N TYR A 347 22.93 -1.06 1.61
CA TYR A 347 23.25 0.30 1.15
C TYR A 347 22.26 1.34 1.68
N LEU A 348 20.96 1.05 1.67
CA LEU A 348 19.96 1.97 2.23
C LEU A 348 20.08 2.11 3.76
N LEU A 349 20.42 1.03 4.47
CA LEU A 349 20.70 1.08 5.91
C LEU A 349 21.90 1.96 6.23
N ASP A 350 22.93 1.86 5.40
CA ASP A 350 24.19 2.61 5.59
C ASP A 350 24.12 4.08 5.14
N THR A 351 23.04 4.45 4.43
CA THR A 351 22.90 5.80 3.84
C THR A 351 21.58 6.50 4.22
N PRO A 352 21.15 6.51 5.49
CA PRO A 352 19.86 7.07 5.89
C PRO A 352 19.77 8.59 5.70
N ASP A 353 20.91 9.29 5.71
CA ASP A 353 21.00 10.75 5.59
C ASP A 353 21.07 11.25 4.15
N LEU A 354 21.18 10.37 3.17
CA LEU A 354 21.14 10.76 1.75
C LEU A 354 19.70 11.02 1.30
N ASP A 355 19.55 12.02 0.42
CA ASP A 355 18.28 12.22 -0.27
C ASP A 355 17.94 11.04 -1.20
N GLU A 356 16.65 10.89 -1.52
CA GLU A 356 16.12 9.77 -2.33
C GLU A 356 16.80 9.66 -3.69
N HIS A 357 17.12 10.79 -4.34
CA HIS A 357 17.81 10.80 -5.63
C HIS A 357 19.22 10.22 -5.52
N SER A 358 19.99 10.66 -4.50
CA SER A 358 21.33 10.15 -4.23
C SER A 358 21.30 8.66 -3.86
N GLN A 359 20.32 8.24 -3.06
CA GLN A 359 20.12 6.83 -2.75
C GLN A 359 19.82 6.01 -4.01
N TYR A 360 18.91 6.48 -4.87
CA TYR A 360 18.58 5.81 -6.14
C TYR A 360 19.83 5.63 -7.02
N LEU A 361 20.62 6.69 -7.23
CA LEU A 361 21.84 6.62 -8.04
C LEU A 361 22.86 5.64 -7.47
N GLY A 362 23.04 5.60 -6.16
CA GLY A 362 23.93 4.65 -5.49
C GLY A 362 23.47 3.19 -5.69
N MET A 363 22.17 2.94 -5.60
CA MET A 363 21.59 1.62 -5.84
C MET A 363 21.78 1.18 -7.31
N VAL A 364 21.53 2.06 -8.27
CA VAL A 364 21.77 1.77 -9.69
C VAL A 364 23.23 1.42 -9.92
N LYS A 365 24.17 2.14 -9.29
CA LYS A 365 25.60 1.83 -9.39
C LYS A 365 25.96 0.46 -8.81
N ILE A 366 25.31 0.02 -7.75
CA ILE A 366 25.48 -1.34 -7.20
C ILE A 366 24.99 -2.36 -8.22
N ILE A 367 23.81 -2.14 -8.80
CA ILE A 367 23.25 -3.02 -9.84
C ILE A 367 24.22 -3.10 -11.03
N GLU A 368 24.69 -1.96 -11.56
CA GLU A 368 25.66 -1.92 -12.67
C GLU A 368 26.92 -2.74 -12.38
N ASN A 369 27.50 -2.56 -11.20
CA ASN A 369 28.72 -3.26 -10.81
C ASN A 369 28.51 -4.78 -10.69
N MET A 370 27.41 -5.21 -10.09
CA MET A 370 27.14 -6.65 -9.87
C MET A 370 26.70 -7.36 -11.14
N THR A 371 26.01 -6.65 -12.04
CA THR A 371 25.50 -7.21 -13.32
C THR A 371 26.37 -6.91 -14.52
N GLN A 372 27.45 -6.15 -14.36
CA GLN A 372 28.32 -5.68 -15.44
C GLN A 372 27.56 -4.94 -16.55
N SER A 373 26.53 -4.19 -16.18
CA SER A 373 25.70 -3.40 -17.08
C SER A 373 26.05 -1.91 -17.04
N ASN A 374 25.51 -1.13 -17.97
CA ASN A 374 25.58 0.33 -17.98
C ASN A 374 24.16 0.87 -18.17
N LEU A 375 23.60 1.43 -17.11
CA LEU A 375 22.16 1.73 -17.01
C LEU A 375 21.90 3.25 -17.03
N ILE A 376 22.80 4.06 -16.47
CA ILE A 376 22.64 5.51 -16.44
C ILE A 376 23.28 6.09 -17.70
N SER A 377 22.45 6.45 -18.68
CA SER A 377 22.89 7.06 -19.93
C SER A 377 22.79 8.59 -19.94
N ASP A 378 21.92 9.18 -19.12
CA ASP A 378 21.69 10.62 -19.08
C ASP A 378 22.33 11.26 -17.83
N LEU A 379 23.56 11.77 -18.02
CA LEU A 379 24.30 12.52 -17.01
C LEU A 379 23.74 13.94 -16.78
N ASN A 380 22.90 14.44 -17.71
CA ASN A 380 22.26 15.75 -17.65
C ASN A 380 20.78 15.65 -17.23
N TYR A 381 20.41 14.59 -16.52
CA TYR A 381 19.06 14.41 -16.02
C TYR A 381 18.62 15.63 -15.21
N SER A 382 17.54 16.27 -15.65
CA SER A 382 16.95 17.39 -14.94
C SER A 382 15.94 16.86 -13.91
N TYR A 383 16.23 17.09 -12.63
CA TYR A 383 15.33 16.74 -11.55
C TYR A 383 13.97 17.42 -11.76
N LYS A 384 12.91 16.63 -11.77
CA LYS A 384 11.53 17.10 -11.85
C LYS A 384 10.88 16.99 -10.47
N ASN A 385 10.35 18.07 -9.97
CA ASN A 385 9.54 18.01 -8.77
C ASN A 385 8.20 17.33 -9.10
N VAL A 386 7.92 16.20 -8.46
CA VAL A 386 6.72 15.39 -8.66
C VAL A 386 5.96 15.30 -7.34
N PRO A 387 4.64 15.57 -7.34
CA PRO A 387 3.83 15.45 -6.12
C PRO A 387 3.89 14.04 -5.53
N LYS A 388 4.01 13.95 -4.20
CA LYS A 388 3.96 12.70 -3.46
C LYS A 388 3.31 12.87 -2.09
N LEU A 389 2.76 11.81 -1.54
CA LEU A 389 2.35 11.79 -0.14
C LEU A 389 3.60 11.68 0.76
N SER A 390 3.54 12.29 1.94
CA SER A 390 4.59 12.18 2.96
C SER A 390 4.72 10.75 3.51
N GLU A 391 3.64 9.99 3.44
CA GLU A 391 3.59 8.59 3.81
C GLU A 391 3.61 7.71 2.56
N THR A 392 4.52 6.74 2.55
CA THR A 392 4.65 5.78 1.44
C THR A 392 3.95 4.48 1.78
N TRP A 393 3.11 3.99 0.85
CA TRP A 393 2.32 2.78 1.03
C TRP A 393 2.91 1.61 0.23
N PHE A 394 3.16 0.49 0.93
CA PHE A 394 3.63 -0.77 0.33
C PHE A 394 2.79 -1.92 0.86
N CYS A 395 1.55 -2.04 0.39
CA CYS A 395 0.55 -2.92 1.00
C CYS A 395 0.79 -4.43 0.80
N CYS A 396 1.56 -4.83 -0.21
CA CYS A 396 1.74 -6.24 -0.59
C CYS A 396 3.20 -6.71 -0.48
N ALA A 397 4.06 -5.92 0.17
CA ALA A 397 5.47 -6.17 0.30
C ALA A 397 5.89 -6.35 1.76
N GLU A 398 6.94 -7.13 1.99
CA GLU A 398 7.53 -7.24 3.32
C GLU A 398 8.12 -5.88 3.73
N PRO A 399 7.69 -5.30 4.87
CA PRO A 399 8.28 -4.07 5.36
C PRO A 399 9.75 -4.32 5.63
N SER A 400 10.61 -3.45 5.13
CA SER A 400 12.01 -3.51 5.45
C SER A 400 12.23 -3.18 6.93
N GLN A 401 13.34 -3.67 7.50
CA GLN A 401 13.73 -3.31 8.86
C GLN A 401 13.82 -1.78 9.03
N ILE A 402 14.22 -1.05 7.97
CA ILE A 402 14.25 0.42 7.96
C ILE A 402 12.86 1.00 8.21
N GLN A 403 11.82 0.47 7.57
CA GLN A 403 10.45 0.93 7.77
C GLN A 403 9.99 0.62 9.20
N LEU A 404 10.28 -0.58 9.70
CA LEU A 404 9.99 -0.98 11.07
C LEU A 404 10.75 -0.13 12.09
N ASP A 405 12.01 0.18 11.83
CA ASP A 405 12.85 0.99 12.72
C ASP A 405 12.50 2.48 12.65
N ARG A 406 12.10 3.00 11.48
CA ARG A 406 11.54 4.36 11.37
C ARG A 406 10.25 4.52 12.16
N ILE A 407 9.37 3.53 12.12
CA ILE A 407 8.16 3.52 12.94
C ILE A 407 8.54 3.48 14.43
N LYS A 408 9.51 2.63 14.82
CA LYS A 408 10.03 2.54 16.20
C LYS A 408 10.74 3.82 16.65
N THR A 409 11.51 4.47 15.78
CA THR A 409 12.23 5.72 16.12
C THR A 409 11.32 6.93 16.12
N ASN A 410 10.32 7.01 15.25
CA ASN A 410 9.30 8.05 15.34
C ASN A 410 8.44 7.90 16.61
N THR A 411 8.25 6.68 17.10
CA THR A 411 7.65 6.42 18.42
C THR A 411 8.61 6.70 19.59
N ALA A 412 9.91 6.87 19.38
CA ALA A 412 10.90 7.17 20.42
C ALA A 412 11.36 8.64 20.46
N LEU A 413 10.89 9.48 19.51
CA LEU A 413 11.27 10.90 19.39
C LEU A 413 10.13 11.87 19.75
N ILE A 414 9.04 11.36 20.37
CA ILE A 414 7.95 12.18 20.95
C ILE A 414 8.02 12.08 22.46
#